data_75085f1fb6dc54d78731e7f9da6a8c1a
#
_entry.id   75085f1fb6dc54d78731e7f9da6a8c1a
#
_cell.length_a   1.000
_cell.length_b   1.000
_cell.length_c   1.000
_cell.angle_alpha   90.00
_cell.angle_beta   90.00
_cell.angle_gamma   90.00
#
_symmetry.space_group_name_H-M   'P 1'
#
loop_
_entity.id
_entity.type
_entity.pdbx_description
1 polymer ?
#
loop_
_entity_poly.entity_id
_entity_poly.type
_entity_poly.pdbx_seq_one_letter_code
_entity_poly.pdbx_strand_id
1 'polypeptide(L)'
;AELVKNQLEAFGIQVNLDPVDKDSYNAKTSNKFSENNITMEAAIYGYTAAGMGMGNGLGSIYVDGSHPVQGGCQVFDEAFQEILAQMKGAKTMEEYDAAAAKLQDYYGAHVPLIALYWDNMMLAYAARLDNVTVDAVFGLNNVNNWFTVTEK
;
A
#
# COMPACT_ATOMS: atom_id res chain seq x y z
N ALA A 1 -14.90 1.70 8.52
CA ALA A 1 -14.98 0.37 9.15
C ALA A 1 -16.44 -0.08 9.34
N GLU A 2 -17.31 0.71 9.97
CA GLU A 2 -18.71 0.34 10.25
C GLU A 2 -19.50 -0.06 8.98
N LEU A 3 -19.35 0.69 7.89
CA LEU A 3 -20.02 0.36 6.63
C LEU A 3 -19.60 -1.02 6.11
N VAL A 4 -18.30 -1.33 6.16
CA VAL A 4 -17.77 -2.63 5.74
C VAL A 4 -18.29 -3.75 6.63
N LYS A 5 -18.28 -3.55 7.95
CA LYS A 5 -18.89 -4.48 8.90
C LYS A 5 -20.35 -4.79 8.53
N ASN A 6 -21.17 -3.76 8.37
CA ASN A 6 -22.60 -3.94 8.08
C ASN A 6 -22.82 -4.69 6.76
N GLN A 7 -22.00 -4.44 5.74
CA GLN A 7 -22.07 -5.15 4.47
C GLN A 7 -21.68 -6.63 4.62
N LEU A 8 -20.62 -6.93 5.35
CA LEU A 8 -20.19 -8.31 5.59
C LEU A 8 -21.22 -9.09 6.44
N GLU A 9 -21.79 -8.45 7.45
CA GLU A 9 -22.83 -9.06 8.27
C GLU A 9 -24.11 -9.35 7.47
N ALA A 10 -24.42 -8.53 6.47
CA ALA A 10 -25.53 -8.81 5.55
C ALA A 10 -25.29 -10.07 4.70
N PHE A 11 -24.03 -10.48 4.49
CA PHE A 11 -23.66 -11.76 3.88
C PHE A 11 -23.56 -12.92 4.86
N GLY A 12 -23.83 -12.69 6.16
CA GLY A 12 -23.75 -13.72 7.19
C GLY A 12 -22.36 -13.90 7.81
N ILE A 13 -21.43 -12.98 7.53
CA ILE A 13 -20.08 -12.99 8.13
C ILE A 13 -20.12 -12.16 9.41
N GLN A 14 -19.90 -12.78 10.55
CA GLN A 14 -19.82 -12.08 11.83
C GLN A 14 -18.53 -11.25 11.89
N VAL A 15 -18.66 -9.95 12.19
CA VAL A 15 -17.52 -9.01 12.25
C VAL A 15 -17.43 -8.35 13.61
N ASN A 16 -16.32 -8.53 14.28
CA ASN A 16 -15.97 -7.82 15.50
C ASN A 16 -15.01 -6.68 15.16
N LEU A 17 -15.42 -5.44 15.37
CA LEU A 17 -14.54 -4.28 15.21
C LEU A 17 -13.73 -4.07 16.47
N ASP A 18 -12.44 -3.86 16.29
CA ASP A 18 -11.50 -3.47 17.34
C ASP A 18 -10.93 -2.07 17.02
N PRO A 19 -11.67 -1.00 17.34
CA PRO A 19 -11.21 0.36 17.11
C PRO A 19 -10.11 0.71 18.11
N VAL A 20 -8.93 0.97 17.62
CA VAL A 20 -7.77 1.33 18.42
C VAL A 20 -7.18 2.66 17.95
N ASP A 21 -6.40 3.32 18.81
CA ASP A 21 -5.61 4.49 18.43
C ASP A 21 -4.50 4.11 17.44
N LYS A 22 -3.89 5.13 16.82
CA LYS A 22 -2.89 4.95 15.77
C LYS A 22 -1.66 4.15 16.24
N ASP A 23 -1.20 4.37 17.47
CA ASP A 23 0.01 3.71 17.97
C ASP A 23 -0.26 2.25 18.25
N SER A 24 -1.39 1.95 18.86
CA SER A 24 -1.88 0.58 19.06
C SER A 24 -2.13 -0.14 17.75
N TYR A 25 -2.70 0.56 16.75
CA TYR A 25 -2.88 0.03 15.41
C TYR A 25 -1.54 -0.34 14.76
N ASN A 26 -0.58 0.59 14.78
CA ASN A 26 0.75 0.35 14.25
C ASN A 26 1.44 -0.83 14.95
N ALA A 27 1.35 -0.91 16.27
CA ALA A 27 1.92 -2.02 17.03
C ALA A 27 1.32 -3.37 16.62
N LYS A 28 0.00 -3.44 16.38
CA LYS A 28 -0.68 -4.66 15.93
C LYS A 28 -0.35 -5.03 14.48
N THR A 29 -0.22 -4.05 13.58
CA THR A 29 -0.01 -4.29 12.15
C THR A 29 1.45 -4.35 11.74
N SER A 30 2.38 -3.84 12.56
CA SER A 30 3.81 -3.76 12.24
C SER A 30 4.66 -4.83 12.96
N ASN A 31 4.04 -5.82 13.56
CA ASN A 31 4.74 -6.89 14.23
C ASN A 31 5.59 -7.70 13.24
N LYS A 32 6.74 -8.15 13.69
CA LYS A 32 7.57 -9.07 12.92
C LYS A 32 6.83 -10.40 12.76
N PHE A 33 6.85 -10.93 11.55
CA PHE A 33 6.27 -12.25 11.26
C PHE A 33 6.78 -13.34 12.20
N SER A 34 8.08 -13.31 12.53
CA SER A 34 8.72 -14.25 13.45
C SER A 34 8.19 -14.24 14.88
N GLU A 35 7.48 -13.19 15.28
CA GLU A 35 6.94 -13.05 16.64
C GLU A 35 5.54 -13.66 16.78
N ASN A 36 4.94 -14.09 15.68
CA ASN A 36 3.65 -14.78 15.60
C ASN A 36 2.52 -14.04 16.37
N ASN A 37 2.56 -12.71 16.35
CA ASN A 37 1.68 -11.83 17.11
C ASN A 37 0.49 -11.31 16.29
N ILE A 38 0.05 -12.07 15.29
CA ILE A 38 -1.12 -11.71 14.49
C ILE A 38 -2.36 -11.96 15.35
N THR A 39 -3.02 -10.87 15.73
CA THR A 39 -4.22 -10.92 16.59
C THR A 39 -5.48 -10.49 15.85
N MET A 40 -5.41 -10.34 14.53
CA MET A 40 -6.52 -9.90 13.69
C MET A 40 -6.61 -10.76 12.43
N GLU A 41 -7.81 -10.97 11.91
CA GLU A 41 -8.04 -11.60 10.62
C GLU A 41 -7.96 -10.60 9.46
N ALA A 42 -8.32 -9.33 9.70
CA ALA A 42 -8.27 -8.27 8.70
C ALA A 42 -7.98 -6.91 9.35
N ALA A 43 -7.36 -6.02 8.61
CA ALA A 43 -7.15 -4.63 9.01
C ALA A 43 -7.57 -3.68 7.89
N ILE A 44 -8.20 -2.55 8.24
CA ILE A 44 -8.44 -1.45 7.30
C ILE A 44 -7.25 -0.52 7.39
N TYR A 45 -6.59 -0.32 6.25
CA TYR A 45 -5.32 0.38 6.17
C TYR A 45 -5.30 1.40 5.04
N GLY A 46 -4.68 2.55 5.27
CA GLY A 46 -4.39 3.52 4.22
C GLY A 46 -3.01 3.27 3.64
N TYR A 47 -2.93 3.07 2.33
CA TYR A 47 -1.68 2.84 1.62
C TYR A 47 -1.44 3.92 0.58
N THR A 48 -0.26 4.49 0.56
CA THR A 48 0.16 5.42 -0.49
C THR A 48 1.00 4.67 -1.51
N ALA A 49 0.57 4.65 -2.76
CA ALA A 49 1.41 4.22 -3.85
C ALA A 49 2.55 5.24 -4.00
N ALA A 50 3.69 4.94 -3.43
CA ALA A 50 4.85 5.85 -3.41
C ALA A 50 5.57 5.94 -4.75
N GLY A 51 4.87 5.90 -5.88
CA GLY A 51 5.44 6.08 -7.22
C GLY A 51 6.53 5.10 -7.62
N MET A 52 6.71 4.08 -6.85
CA MET A 52 7.77 3.11 -7.02
C MET A 52 7.17 1.87 -7.65
N GLY A 53 7.61 1.45 -8.76
CA GLY A 53 7.09 0.32 -9.52
C GLY A 53 6.54 -0.84 -8.67
N MET A 54 5.79 -1.72 -9.27
CA MET A 54 5.03 -2.78 -8.58
C MET A 54 5.85 -3.58 -7.55
N GLY A 55 7.13 -3.84 -7.83
CA GLY A 55 8.01 -4.62 -6.96
C GLY A 55 8.24 -3.98 -5.57
N ASN A 56 8.28 -2.67 -5.49
CA ASN A 56 8.48 -1.96 -4.22
C ASN A 56 7.14 -1.64 -3.53
N GLY A 57 6.13 -1.23 -4.29
CA GLY A 57 4.82 -0.88 -3.75
C GLY A 57 4.07 -2.11 -3.24
N LEU A 58 3.95 -3.12 -4.05
CA LEU A 58 3.22 -4.34 -3.70
C LEU A 58 4.03 -5.29 -2.82
N GLY A 59 5.35 -5.29 -2.95
CA GLY A 59 6.24 -6.14 -2.15
C GLY A 59 6.20 -5.84 -0.66
N SER A 60 5.81 -4.63 -0.26
CA SER A 60 5.68 -4.27 1.15
C SER A 60 4.41 -4.83 1.81
N ILE A 61 3.48 -5.38 1.05
CA ILE A 61 2.25 -5.98 1.56
C ILE A 61 2.51 -7.35 2.16
N TYR A 62 3.44 -8.11 1.58
CA TYR A 62 3.85 -9.40 2.10
C TYR A 62 5.14 -9.30 2.91
N VAL A 63 5.19 -10.05 3.98
CA VAL A 63 6.37 -10.14 4.84
C VAL A 63 7.44 -10.98 4.15
N ASP A 64 8.63 -10.42 4.00
CA ASP A 64 9.80 -11.28 3.87
C ASP A 64 10.32 -11.58 5.29
N GLY A 65 10.83 -12.78 5.53
CA GLY A 65 11.29 -13.19 6.87
C GLY A 65 12.46 -12.36 7.44
N SER A 66 13.03 -11.44 6.66
CA SER A 66 14.16 -10.60 7.05
C SER A 66 13.75 -9.19 7.48
N HIS A 67 12.53 -8.75 7.16
CA HIS A 67 12.12 -7.37 7.41
C HIS A 67 10.83 -7.29 8.23
N PRO A 68 10.77 -6.39 9.22
CA PRO A 68 9.52 -6.06 9.86
C PRO A 68 8.62 -5.38 8.83
N VAL A 69 7.42 -5.88 8.65
CA VAL A 69 6.47 -5.26 7.72
C VAL A 69 5.71 -4.18 8.44
N GLN A 70 5.74 -3.00 7.87
CA GLN A 70 4.84 -1.93 8.28
C GLN A 70 3.54 -2.05 7.47
N GLY A 71 2.47 -2.40 8.14
CA GLY A 71 1.12 -2.37 7.58
C GLY A 71 0.84 -3.39 6.49
N GLY A 72 1.56 -4.48 6.43
CA GLY A 72 1.33 -5.55 5.48
C GLY A 72 0.29 -6.55 5.93
N CYS A 73 0.00 -7.52 5.07
CA CYS A 73 -0.89 -8.64 5.37
C CYS A 73 -0.30 -9.59 6.42
N GLN A 74 0.94 -9.41 6.80
CA GLN A 74 1.70 -10.26 7.73
C GLN A 74 1.68 -11.75 7.34
N VAL A 75 1.66 -12.00 6.05
CA VAL A 75 1.69 -13.35 5.48
C VAL A 75 3.03 -13.55 4.80
N PHE A 76 3.74 -14.58 5.19
CA PHE A 76 4.92 -15.04 4.48
C PHE A 76 4.50 -16.10 3.44
N ASP A 77 4.90 -15.89 2.19
CA ASP A 77 4.64 -16.81 1.10
C ASP A 77 5.88 -16.93 0.21
N GLU A 78 6.44 -18.12 0.13
CA GLU A 78 7.67 -18.38 -0.63
C GLU A 78 7.49 -18.10 -2.13
N ALA A 79 6.33 -18.45 -2.71
CA ALA A 79 6.07 -18.20 -4.13
C ALA A 79 6.03 -16.71 -4.44
N PHE A 80 5.47 -15.91 -3.52
CA PHE A 80 5.50 -14.45 -3.63
C PHE A 80 6.93 -13.90 -3.55
N GLN A 81 7.75 -14.41 -2.62
CA GLN A 81 9.15 -13.99 -2.47
C GLN A 81 9.99 -14.31 -3.72
N GLU A 82 9.74 -15.44 -4.37
CA GLU A 82 10.40 -15.79 -5.62
C GLU A 82 10.04 -14.81 -6.75
N ILE A 83 8.78 -14.41 -6.87
CA ILE A 83 8.34 -13.42 -7.85
C ILE A 83 9.02 -12.07 -7.59
N LEU A 84 9.06 -11.62 -6.34
CA LEU A 84 9.76 -10.38 -5.98
C LEU A 84 11.25 -10.45 -6.28
N ALA A 85 11.89 -11.57 -6.02
CA ALA A 85 13.30 -11.78 -6.33
C ALA A 85 13.56 -11.68 -7.85
N GLN A 86 12.68 -12.27 -8.67
CA GLN A 86 12.73 -12.15 -10.12
C GLN A 86 12.61 -10.70 -10.57
N MET A 87 11.66 -9.94 -10.02
CA MET A 87 11.49 -8.51 -10.35
C MET A 87 12.73 -7.69 -9.96
N LYS A 88 13.24 -7.88 -8.75
CA LYS A 88 14.43 -7.17 -8.24
C LYS A 88 15.71 -7.55 -9.01
N GLY A 89 15.78 -8.77 -9.49
CA GLY A 89 16.90 -9.31 -10.25
C GLY A 89 16.86 -9.02 -11.76
N ALA A 90 15.75 -8.50 -12.28
CA ALA A 90 15.57 -8.22 -13.70
C ALA A 90 16.59 -7.22 -14.21
N LYS A 91 17.22 -7.55 -15.33
CA LYS A 91 18.23 -6.71 -16.01
C LYS A 91 17.69 -6.03 -17.24
N THR A 92 16.54 -6.47 -17.72
CA THR A 92 15.83 -5.91 -18.87
C THR A 92 14.38 -5.59 -18.50
N MET A 93 13.74 -4.71 -19.26
CA MET A 93 12.31 -4.42 -19.09
C MET A 93 11.46 -5.66 -19.38
N GLU A 94 11.85 -6.49 -20.34
CA GLU A 94 11.14 -7.73 -20.67
C GLU A 94 11.13 -8.71 -19.50
N GLU A 95 12.26 -8.89 -18.83
CA GLU A 95 12.33 -9.72 -17.60
C GLU A 95 11.49 -9.13 -16.47
N TYR A 96 11.52 -7.81 -16.29
CA TYR A 96 10.73 -7.12 -15.29
C TYR A 96 9.23 -7.27 -15.56
N ASP A 97 8.77 -7.04 -16.80
CA ASP A 97 7.38 -7.13 -17.19
C ASP A 97 6.85 -8.57 -17.06
N ALA A 98 7.68 -9.57 -17.39
CA ALA A 98 7.33 -10.97 -17.19
C ALA A 98 7.15 -11.33 -15.70
N ALA A 99 7.98 -10.81 -14.83
CA ALA A 99 7.84 -10.99 -13.39
C ALA A 99 6.64 -10.19 -12.82
N ALA A 100 6.39 -8.99 -13.34
CA ALA A 100 5.24 -8.18 -12.98
C ALA A 100 3.90 -8.86 -13.36
N ALA A 101 3.84 -9.50 -14.52
CA ALA A 101 2.67 -10.30 -14.91
C ALA A 101 2.40 -11.43 -13.92
N LYS A 102 3.43 -12.18 -13.52
CA LYS A 102 3.30 -13.22 -12.48
C LYS A 102 2.80 -12.67 -11.15
N LEU A 103 3.26 -11.46 -10.77
CA LEU A 103 2.81 -10.80 -9.56
C LEU A 103 1.33 -10.43 -9.63
N GLN A 104 0.85 -9.96 -10.78
CA GLN A 104 -0.57 -9.66 -10.99
C GLN A 104 -1.42 -10.95 -10.91
N ASP A 105 -0.98 -12.03 -11.52
CA ASP A 105 -1.65 -13.33 -11.45
C ASP A 105 -1.73 -13.84 -10.01
N TYR A 106 -0.63 -13.71 -9.26
CA TYR A 106 -0.57 -14.06 -7.85
C TYR A 106 -1.57 -13.26 -7.02
N TYR A 107 -1.64 -11.94 -7.23
CA TYR A 107 -2.62 -11.08 -6.55
C TYR A 107 -4.06 -11.45 -6.90
N GLY A 108 -4.33 -11.76 -8.16
CA GLY A 108 -5.65 -12.21 -8.60
C GLY A 108 -6.09 -13.52 -7.95
N ALA A 109 -5.14 -14.43 -7.72
CA ALA A 109 -5.42 -15.74 -7.12
C ALA A 109 -5.57 -15.69 -5.58
N HIS A 110 -4.80 -14.85 -4.87
CA HIS A 110 -4.72 -14.85 -3.41
C HIS A 110 -5.44 -13.67 -2.74
N VAL A 111 -5.70 -12.60 -3.49
CA VAL A 111 -6.43 -11.39 -3.03
C VAL A 111 -5.98 -10.91 -1.63
N PRO A 112 -4.69 -10.66 -1.42
CA PRO A 112 -4.17 -10.30 -0.08
C PRO A 112 -4.65 -8.91 0.37
N LEU A 113 -5.10 -8.09 -0.56
CA LEU A 113 -5.54 -6.73 -0.35
C LEU A 113 -6.79 -6.46 -1.18
N ILE A 114 -7.77 -5.82 -0.57
CA ILE A 114 -8.98 -5.35 -1.25
C ILE A 114 -8.97 -3.83 -1.21
N ALA A 115 -8.81 -3.19 -2.39
CA ALA A 115 -8.90 -1.74 -2.50
C ALA A 115 -10.36 -1.31 -2.30
N LEU A 116 -10.63 -0.50 -1.28
CA LEU A 116 -11.97 -0.03 -0.96
C LEU A 116 -12.29 1.26 -1.73
N TYR A 117 -11.39 2.24 -1.71
CA TYR A 117 -11.56 3.52 -2.40
C TYR A 117 -10.22 4.26 -2.47
N TRP A 118 -10.18 5.29 -3.28
CA TRP A 118 -9.09 6.25 -3.34
C TRP A 118 -9.59 7.60 -2.83
N ASP A 119 -8.86 8.19 -1.90
CA ASP A 119 -9.16 9.53 -1.42
C ASP A 119 -8.87 10.58 -2.50
N ASN A 120 -9.73 11.60 -2.57
CA ASN A 120 -9.41 12.78 -3.34
C ASN A 120 -8.35 13.61 -2.60
N MET A 121 -7.25 13.88 -3.27
CA MET A 121 -6.23 14.77 -2.73
C MET A 121 -6.75 16.21 -2.77
N MET A 122 -6.93 16.83 -1.61
CA MET A 122 -7.24 18.24 -1.49
C MET A 122 -5.97 19.03 -1.21
N LEU A 123 -5.67 19.97 -2.08
CA LEU A 123 -4.47 20.78 -2.00
C LEU A 123 -4.86 22.27 -1.92
N ALA A 124 -4.16 22.99 -1.06
CA ALA A 124 -4.34 24.42 -0.93
C ALA A 124 -2.99 25.13 -1.00
N TYR A 125 -2.96 26.24 -1.71
CA TYR A 125 -1.81 27.13 -1.78
C TYR A 125 -2.25 28.59 -1.80
N ALA A 126 -1.33 29.50 -1.49
CA ALA A 126 -1.63 30.92 -1.41
C ALA A 126 -2.01 31.49 -2.77
N ALA A 127 -3.12 32.24 -2.85
CA ALA A 127 -3.63 32.82 -4.10
C ALA A 127 -2.65 33.78 -4.80
N ARG A 128 -1.64 34.28 -4.06
CA ARG A 128 -0.57 35.13 -4.62
C ARG A 128 0.47 34.34 -5.45
N LEU A 129 0.44 33.02 -5.38
CA LEU A 129 1.36 32.20 -6.16
C LEU A 129 0.80 31.92 -7.56
N ASP A 130 1.70 31.95 -8.55
CA ASP A 130 1.43 31.64 -9.94
C ASP A 130 2.26 30.43 -10.41
N ASN A 131 1.90 29.85 -11.54
CA ASN A 131 2.58 28.68 -12.14
C ASN A 131 2.67 27.46 -11.22
N VAL A 132 1.74 27.32 -10.27
CA VAL A 132 1.66 26.15 -9.40
C VAL A 132 1.12 24.97 -10.19
N THR A 133 1.87 23.88 -10.21
CA THR A 133 1.47 22.62 -10.84
C THR A 133 1.17 21.56 -9.79
N VAL A 134 0.26 20.65 -10.09
CA VAL A 134 -0.09 19.52 -9.22
C VAL A 134 0.33 18.24 -9.90
N ASP A 135 1.17 17.49 -9.22
CA ASP A 135 1.56 16.17 -9.66
C ASP A 135 0.65 15.11 -9.03
N ALA A 136 0.29 14.07 -9.77
CA ALA A 136 -0.63 13.02 -9.31
C ALA A 136 -0.07 12.21 -8.13
N VAL A 137 1.25 12.15 -7.96
CA VAL A 137 1.93 11.37 -6.93
C VAL A 137 2.43 12.27 -5.80
N PHE A 138 3.11 13.35 -6.17
CA PHE A 138 3.79 14.24 -5.22
C PHE A 138 2.97 15.48 -4.83
N GLY A 139 1.79 15.66 -5.44
CA GLY A 139 0.93 16.80 -5.16
C GLY A 139 1.62 18.14 -5.49
N LEU A 140 1.60 19.06 -4.53
CA LEU A 140 2.30 20.34 -4.62
C LEU A 140 3.82 20.25 -4.40
N ASN A 141 4.27 19.19 -3.73
CA ASN A 141 5.69 19.00 -3.43
C ASN A 141 6.41 18.28 -4.58
N ASN A 142 6.21 18.76 -5.79
CA ASN A 142 6.87 18.25 -6.98
C ASN A 142 8.03 19.17 -7.41
N VAL A 143 8.98 18.59 -8.10
CA VAL A 143 10.23 19.27 -8.50
C VAL A 143 9.97 20.47 -9.41
N ASN A 144 8.93 20.43 -10.24
CA ASN A 144 8.62 21.52 -11.15
C ASN A 144 8.28 22.81 -10.40
N ASN A 145 7.51 22.71 -9.30
CA ASN A 145 7.13 23.87 -8.51
C ASN A 145 8.34 24.60 -7.91
N TRP A 146 9.44 23.92 -7.67
CA TRP A 146 10.65 24.54 -7.14
C TRP A 146 11.32 25.49 -8.14
N PHE A 147 11.03 25.33 -9.43
CA PHE A 147 11.63 26.13 -10.50
C PHE A 147 10.61 27.08 -11.18
N THR A 148 9.33 26.77 -11.10
CA THR A 148 8.31 27.48 -11.90
C THR A 148 7.38 28.38 -11.07
N VAL A 149 7.24 28.14 -9.78
CA VAL A 149 6.36 28.95 -8.93
C VAL A 149 6.95 30.35 -8.76
N THR A 150 6.10 31.33 -9.00
CA THR A 150 6.42 32.76 -8.85
C THR A 150 5.37 33.45 -8.00
N GLU A 151 5.70 34.61 -7.47
CA GLU A 151 4.73 35.52 -6.87
C GLU A 151 4.11 36.42 -7.98
N LYS A 152 2.77 36.63 -7.91
CA LYS A 152 2.05 37.54 -8.80
C LYS A 152 2.41 38.97 -8.53
#